data_a3bf18860e4f93c59fb605df06c7a0ce
#
_entry.id   a3bf18860e4f93c59fb605df06c7a0ce
#
_cell.length_a   1.000
_cell.length_b   1.000
_cell.length_c   1.000
_cell.angle_alpha   90.00
_cell.angle_beta   90.00
_cell.angle_gamma   90.00
#
_symmetry.space_group_name_H-M   'P 1'
#
loop_
_entity.id
_entity.type
_entity.pdbx_description
1 polymer ?
#
loop_
_entity_poly.entity_id
_entity_poly.type
_entity_poly.pdbx_seq_one_letter_code
_entity_poly.pdbx_strand_id
1 'polypeptide(L)'
;MKKLSLILFLIALSCEQKDNLSQNQRYTIKQFMNTTQVFGGDFSADEKTILITSKASGVLNAYTIDLETGKQTQLTNSSENAIIARSYFPSDDRIIYTSDKGGNELTQIYIKNREGSVIDLTPDSAKASYYGWNHNNTAIYWASNKRDPKYFDLYRTEVMSASVAEGGFQTDIIYTNDNGFTPSIVSDDERYIALSERVTTSDANIHLLDTQTGEVSLITPHEGNVLNEPQFFSKDHGTLYFTTDHDSEFAYLMSYDIATQTQKVEQKAEWAISYAYLSQNGAYRVTGINEDASTKIIIQDTHSKEIITIPNLPEGDISSINISDSETQMTFYLSSSKIPRDLFQYHFKNKTLKKLTHTLNPEINPDDLVAGQVIRFPSFDGLSIPAILYKPNNIQKGDKLPALLYIHGGPGGQTRLNYTDRIQYWVNHGYVVLAVNNRGSSGYGKTFYKADDLKHGDADLKDCIASKEFLINTGYVAADKIGIMGGSYGGYMVMAALAFAPDEFAVGVNYFGVTNWLRTLRSIPAWWEASRNALYTELGNPETDSLALYNKSPLFFAHQITKPFIVFQGANDPRVLQIESDEIVAAARNNNITVEYIVFPDEGHGFSKKVNNIEASQKTLEFLDKYLKGS
;
A
#
# COMPACT_ATOMS: atom_id res chain seq x y z
N MET A 1 -82.66 26.42 39.15
CA MET A 1 -81.93 27.03 38.03
C MET A 1 -80.44 26.99 38.39
N LYS A 2 -79.73 25.96 37.93
CA LYS A 2 -78.29 25.80 38.18
C LYS A 2 -77.57 26.07 36.85
N LYS A 3 -76.71 27.08 36.84
CA LYS A 3 -75.85 27.39 35.68
C LYS A 3 -74.67 26.42 35.69
N LEU A 4 -74.52 25.68 34.61
CA LEU A 4 -73.35 24.81 34.34
C LEU A 4 -72.33 25.65 33.54
N SER A 5 -71.16 25.91 34.15
CA SER A 5 -70.02 26.53 33.46
C SER A 5 -69.18 25.45 32.83
N LEU A 6 -69.04 25.45 31.52
CA LEU A 6 -68.18 24.58 30.74
C LEU A 6 -66.80 25.21 30.66
N ILE A 7 -65.80 24.62 31.28
CA ILE A 7 -64.39 25.03 31.16
C ILE A 7 -63.78 24.22 30.03
N LEU A 8 -63.43 24.91 28.95
CA LEU A 8 -62.64 24.35 27.82
C LEU A 8 -61.18 24.34 28.21
N PHE A 9 -60.58 23.15 28.36
CA PHE A 9 -59.13 22.97 28.45
C PHE A 9 -58.55 22.91 27.04
N LEU A 10 -57.90 23.97 26.62
CA LEU A 10 -57.02 23.99 25.44
C LEU A 10 -55.71 23.30 25.81
N ILE A 11 -55.51 22.06 25.37
CA ILE A 11 -54.21 21.38 25.41
C ILE A 11 -53.41 21.91 24.20
N ALA A 12 -52.50 22.84 24.45
CA ALA A 12 -51.48 23.19 23.49
C ALA A 12 -50.45 22.06 23.42
N LEU A 13 -50.55 21.21 22.40
CA LEU A 13 -49.45 20.32 21.99
C LEU A 13 -48.37 21.22 21.37
N SER A 14 -47.36 21.62 22.16
CA SER A 14 -46.12 22.10 21.62
C SER A 14 -45.36 20.88 21.04
N CYS A 15 -45.37 20.76 19.73
CA CYS A 15 -44.36 19.97 19.04
C CYS A 15 -43.01 20.64 19.30
N GLU A 16 -42.26 20.19 20.28
CA GLU A 16 -40.82 20.37 20.31
C GLU A 16 -40.26 19.58 19.13
N GLN A 17 -40.03 20.27 18.02
CA GLN A 17 -39.08 19.81 17.02
C GLN A 17 -37.71 19.74 17.70
N LYS A 18 -37.36 18.58 18.19
CA LYS A 18 -35.97 18.30 18.51
C LYS A 18 -35.20 18.32 17.19
N ASP A 19 -34.62 19.46 16.87
CA ASP A 19 -33.46 19.51 16.00
C ASP A 19 -32.32 18.74 16.64
N ASN A 20 -32.36 17.42 16.56
CA ASN A 20 -31.25 16.56 16.78
C ASN A 20 -30.32 16.68 15.57
N LEU A 21 -29.65 17.82 15.43
CA LEU A 21 -28.33 17.83 14.80
C LEU A 21 -27.43 17.01 15.73
N SER A 22 -27.27 15.75 15.42
CA SER A 22 -26.36 14.86 16.14
C SER A 22 -24.97 15.50 16.06
N GLN A 23 -24.46 15.99 17.21
CA GLN A 23 -23.03 16.21 17.30
C GLN A 23 -22.38 14.87 16.97
N ASN A 24 -21.59 14.82 15.88
CA ASN A 24 -20.86 13.63 15.53
C ASN A 24 -20.13 13.12 16.78
N GLN A 25 -20.36 11.88 17.14
CA GLN A 25 -19.70 11.25 18.29
C GLN A 25 -18.20 11.25 18.03
N ARG A 26 -17.39 11.72 18.99
CA ARG A 26 -15.94 11.59 18.94
C ARG A 26 -15.52 10.20 19.41
N TYR A 27 -14.79 9.51 18.55
CA TYR A 27 -14.26 8.19 18.84
C TYR A 27 -12.78 8.27 19.20
N THR A 28 -12.34 7.41 20.12
CA THR A 28 -10.94 7.27 20.46
C THR A 28 -10.17 6.59 19.32
N ILE A 29 -8.85 6.81 19.26
CA ILE A 29 -8.00 6.07 18.30
C ILE A 29 -8.09 4.56 18.51
N LYS A 30 -8.25 4.10 19.76
CA LYS A 30 -8.43 2.67 20.06
C LYS A 30 -9.67 2.11 19.38
N GLN A 31 -10.79 2.86 19.32
CA GLN A 31 -11.99 2.44 18.61
C GLN A 31 -11.73 2.36 17.11
N PHE A 32 -11.07 3.34 16.50
CA PHE A 32 -10.69 3.27 15.08
C PHE A 32 -9.76 2.09 14.79
N MET A 33 -8.71 1.89 15.61
CA MET A 33 -7.75 0.80 15.45
C MET A 33 -8.31 -0.60 15.82
N ASN A 34 -9.52 -0.66 16.37
CA ASN A 34 -10.28 -1.90 16.52
C ASN A 34 -11.03 -2.29 15.25
N THR A 35 -11.10 -1.43 14.24
CA THR A 35 -11.41 -1.83 12.87
C THR A 35 -10.35 -2.84 12.41
N THR A 36 -10.80 -4.03 12.03
CA THR A 36 -9.89 -5.15 11.78
C THR A 36 -9.29 -5.05 10.38
N GLN A 37 -7.95 -5.06 10.30
CA GLN A 37 -7.27 -5.18 9.00
C GLN A 37 -7.29 -6.64 8.56
N VAL A 38 -7.73 -6.87 7.31
CA VAL A 38 -7.74 -8.18 6.65
C VAL A 38 -7.20 -8.07 5.23
N PHE A 39 -6.42 -9.06 4.80
CA PHE A 39 -5.91 -9.16 3.44
C PHE A 39 -5.41 -10.58 3.11
N GLY A 40 -4.96 -10.80 1.87
CA GLY A 40 -4.65 -12.11 1.35
C GLY A 40 -5.92 -12.82 0.90
N GLY A 41 -5.83 -14.07 0.65
CA GLY A 41 -6.94 -14.91 0.23
C GLY A 41 -6.43 -16.05 -0.61
N ASP A 42 -6.56 -17.28 -0.10
CA ASP A 42 -6.25 -18.49 -0.83
C ASP A 42 -7.25 -19.57 -0.48
N PHE A 43 -7.79 -20.27 -1.48
CA PHE A 43 -8.79 -21.29 -1.26
C PHE A 43 -8.16 -22.57 -0.72
N SER A 44 -8.86 -23.23 0.22
CA SER A 44 -8.52 -24.61 0.60
C SER A 44 -8.73 -25.58 -0.56
N ALA A 45 -8.10 -26.76 -0.49
CA ALA A 45 -8.20 -27.79 -1.52
C ALA A 45 -9.66 -28.20 -1.87
N ASP A 46 -10.58 -28.13 -0.91
CA ASP A 46 -12.01 -28.41 -1.11
C ASP A 46 -12.83 -27.14 -1.43
N GLU A 47 -12.17 -26.00 -1.57
CA GLU A 47 -12.75 -24.67 -1.85
C GLU A 47 -13.85 -24.22 -0.89
N LYS A 48 -13.86 -24.75 0.36
CA LYS A 48 -14.85 -24.38 1.37
C LYS A 48 -14.38 -23.36 2.39
N THR A 49 -13.08 -23.17 2.47
CA THR A 49 -12.47 -22.16 3.34
C THR A 49 -11.52 -21.27 2.58
N ILE A 50 -11.26 -20.08 3.12
CA ILE A 50 -10.28 -19.14 2.60
C ILE A 50 -9.27 -18.78 3.67
N LEU A 51 -7.98 -18.86 3.33
CA LEU A 51 -6.88 -18.44 4.16
C LEU A 51 -6.68 -16.93 4.03
N ILE A 52 -6.63 -16.22 5.14
CA ILE A 52 -6.39 -14.77 5.18
C ILE A 52 -5.35 -14.40 6.22
N THR A 53 -4.83 -13.21 6.10
CA THR A 53 -4.10 -12.52 7.17
C THR A 53 -5.02 -11.53 7.87
N SER A 54 -5.03 -11.52 9.20
CA SER A 54 -5.85 -10.61 10.00
C SER A 54 -5.06 -10.05 11.19
N LYS A 55 -5.33 -8.79 11.55
CA LYS A 55 -4.77 -8.11 12.73
C LYS A 55 -5.69 -8.18 13.95
N ALA A 56 -6.69 -9.05 13.94
CA ALA A 56 -7.69 -9.17 15.02
C ALA A 56 -7.06 -9.44 16.41
N SER A 57 -5.95 -10.18 16.46
CA SER A 57 -5.20 -10.48 17.70
C SER A 57 -4.20 -9.39 18.13
N GLY A 58 -4.17 -8.23 17.45
CA GLY A 58 -3.25 -7.11 17.76
C GLY A 58 -1.95 -7.10 16.95
N VAL A 59 -1.52 -8.26 16.45
CA VAL A 59 -0.44 -8.45 15.47
C VAL A 59 -1.02 -9.25 14.32
N LEU A 60 -0.44 -9.13 13.12
CA LEU A 60 -0.88 -9.90 11.96
C LEU A 60 -0.65 -11.40 12.20
N ASN A 61 -1.68 -12.19 11.97
CA ASN A 61 -1.69 -13.64 12.09
C ASN A 61 -2.48 -14.27 10.94
N ALA A 62 -2.25 -15.57 10.67
CA ALA A 62 -3.02 -16.35 9.72
C ALA A 62 -4.36 -16.79 10.33
N TYR A 63 -5.43 -16.65 9.56
CA TYR A 63 -6.78 -17.08 9.87
C TYR A 63 -7.38 -17.83 8.68
N THR A 64 -8.35 -18.66 8.97
CA THR A 64 -9.24 -19.23 7.95
C THR A 64 -10.66 -18.72 8.13
N ILE A 65 -11.39 -18.56 7.04
CA ILE A 65 -12.82 -18.23 7.03
C ILE A 65 -13.57 -19.36 6.32
N ASP A 66 -14.54 -19.94 7.00
CA ASP A 66 -15.49 -20.88 6.40
C ASP A 66 -16.45 -20.11 5.47
N LEU A 67 -16.50 -20.48 4.21
CA LEU A 67 -17.24 -19.75 3.16
C LEU A 67 -18.76 -19.91 3.29
N GLU A 68 -19.23 -20.99 3.91
CA GLU A 68 -20.66 -21.21 4.15
C GLU A 68 -21.17 -20.41 5.34
N THR A 69 -20.45 -20.44 6.47
CA THR A 69 -20.90 -19.84 7.73
C THR A 69 -20.32 -18.43 7.99
N GLY A 70 -19.20 -18.06 7.34
CA GLY A 70 -18.43 -16.86 7.64
C GLY A 70 -17.60 -16.94 8.92
N LYS A 71 -17.55 -18.12 9.57
CA LYS A 71 -16.80 -18.31 10.82
C LYS A 71 -15.31 -18.17 10.58
N GLN A 72 -14.68 -17.30 11.36
CA GLN A 72 -13.24 -17.12 11.37
C GLN A 72 -12.59 -17.99 12.44
N THR A 73 -11.44 -18.59 12.09
CA THR A 73 -10.63 -19.39 13.02
C THR A 73 -9.17 -18.97 12.90
N GLN A 74 -8.53 -18.65 14.02
CA GLN A 74 -7.13 -18.28 14.07
C GLN A 74 -6.24 -19.51 13.94
N LEU A 75 -5.25 -19.47 13.02
CA LEU A 75 -4.35 -20.59 12.77
C LEU A 75 -2.96 -20.39 13.41
N THR A 76 -2.52 -19.14 13.59
CA THR A 76 -1.22 -18.81 14.20
C THR A 76 -1.42 -17.80 15.34
N ASN A 77 -0.54 -17.83 16.35
CA ASN A 77 -0.70 -17.03 17.59
C ASN A 77 0.57 -16.22 17.91
N SER A 78 1.11 -15.49 16.92
CA SER A 78 2.20 -14.54 17.20
C SER A 78 1.69 -13.34 17.99
N SER A 79 2.47 -12.91 18.97
CA SER A 79 2.27 -11.66 19.73
C SER A 79 3.36 -10.61 19.44
N GLU A 80 4.42 -11.00 18.74
CA GLU A 80 5.60 -10.16 18.50
C GLU A 80 5.78 -9.84 17.02
N ASN A 81 5.97 -10.87 16.19
CA ASN A 81 6.28 -10.72 14.77
C ASN A 81 5.03 -10.88 13.90
N ALA A 82 4.94 -10.09 12.85
CA ALA A 82 3.86 -10.20 11.88
C ALA A 82 3.97 -11.53 11.11
N ILE A 83 2.87 -12.28 11.04
CA ILE A 83 2.71 -13.47 10.22
C ILE A 83 1.81 -13.13 9.04
N ILE A 84 2.32 -13.33 7.83
CA ILE A 84 1.59 -13.08 6.59
C ILE A 84 1.28 -14.43 5.95
N ALA A 85 0.01 -14.82 5.97
CA ALA A 85 -0.48 -16.02 5.28
C ALA A 85 -0.27 -15.88 3.77
N ARG A 86 0.22 -16.94 3.13
CA ARG A 86 0.51 -16.96 1.70
C ARG A 86 -0.38 -17.91 0.94
N SER A 87 -0.39 -19.17 1.32
CA SER A 87 -1.15 -20.19 0.60
C SER A 87 -1.52 -21.37 1.50
N TYR A 88 -2.60 -22.05 1.18
CA TYR A 88 -2.79 -23.44 1.56
C TYR A 88 -1.89 -24.36 0.76
N PHE A 89 -1.69 -25.58 1.25
CA PHE A 89 -1.24 -26.67 0.41
C PHE A 89 -2.41 -27.12 -0.48
N PRO A 90 -2.17 -27.35 -1.78
CA PRO A 90 -3.24 -27.70 -2.73
C PRO A 90 -3.96 -29.00 -2.43
N SER A 91 -3.38 -29.89 -1.62
CA SER A 91 -3.93 -31.21 -1.30
C SER A 91 -4.37 -31.39 0.15
N ASP A 92 -4.09 -30.42 1.02
CA ASP A 92 -4.38 -30.54 2.45
C ASP A 92 -4.44 -29.18 3.17
N ASP A 93 -4.64 -29.18 4.51
CA ASP A 93 -4.84 -27.96 5.30
C ASP A 93 -3.53 -27.38 5.90
N ARG A 94 -2.35 -27.83 5.46
CA ARG A 94 -1.09 -27.15 5.78
C ARG A 94 -1.11 -25.77 5.16
N ILE A 95 -0.41 -24.83 5.78
CA ILE A 95 -0.31 -23.47 5.25
C ILE A 95 1.14 -23.04 5.09
N ILE A 96 1.39 -22.21 4.11
CA ILE A 96 2.61 -21.44 3.94
C ILE A 96 2.36 -20.04 4.46
N TYR A 97 3.30 -19.54 5.25
CA TYR A 97 3.30 -18.15 5.70
C TYR A 97 4.71 -17.56 5.70
N THR A 98 4.81 -16.25 5.72
CA THR A 98 6.08 -15.53 5.83
C THR A 98 6.08 -14.67 7.09
N SER A 99 7.28 -14.47 7.67
CA SER A 99 7.48 -13.63 8.84
C SER A 99 8.91 -13.07 8.83
N ASP A 100 9.09 -11.90 9.44
CA ASP A 100 10.40 -11.35 9.78
C ASP A 100 10.51 -11.13 11.28
N LYS A 101 11.67 -10.70 11.76
CA LYS A 101 11.91 -10.44 13.19
C LYS A 101 11.93 -8.94 13.47
N GLY A 102 10.90 -8.46 14.22
CA GLY A 102 10.84 -7.08 14.70
C GLY A 102 10.84 -6.03 13.58
N GLY A 103 10.36 -6.37 12.38
CA GLY A 103 10.30 -5.45 11.24
C GLY A 103 11.64 -5.22 10.52
N ASN A 104 12.62 -6.14 10.66
CA ASN A 104 13.93 -6.05 10.01
C ASN A 104 13.92 -6.35 8.50
N GLU A 105 12.78 -6.74 7.95
CA GLU A 105 12.56 -7.10 6.55
C GLU A 105 13.36 -8.32 6.02
N LEU A 106 14.07 -9.04 6.87
CA LEU A 106 14.72 -10.31 6.52
C LEU A 106 13.69 -11.45 6.65
N THR A 107 12.75 -11.44 5.74
CA THR A 107 11.61 -12.36 5.70
C THR A 107 12.06 -13.80 5.46
N GLN A 108 11.45 -14.75 6.19
CA GLN A 108 11.61 -16.19 6.01
C GLN A 108 10.27 -16.84 5.64
N ILE A 109 10.32 -18.03 5.05
CA ILE A 109 9.17 -18.82 4.62
C ILE A 109 8.99 -20.00 5.57
N TYR A 110 7.79 -20.17 6.08
CA TYR A 110 7.44 -21.22 7.03
C TYR A 110 6.30 -22.09 6.51
N ILE A 111 6.35 -23.38 6.82
CA ILE A 111 5.25 -24.31 6.63
C ILE A 111 4.69 -24.67 8.01
N LYS A 112 3.38 -24.47 8.21
CA LYS A 112 2.67 -24.91 9.41
C LYS A 112 1.84 -26.15 9.09
N ASN A 113 2.15 -27.26 9.77
CA ASN A 113 1.44 -28.51 9.67
C ASN A 113 0.09 -28.48 10.41
N ARG A 114 -0.79 -29.43 10.11
CA ARG A 114 -2.12 -29.56 10.74
C ARG A 114 -2.07 -29.72 12.25
N GLU A 115 -1.11 -30.52 12.75
CA GLU A 115 -0.89 -30.77 14.19
C GLU A 115 -0.27 -29.58 14.90
N GLY A 116 0.12 -28.52 14.19
CA GLY A 116 0.65 -27.29 14.73
C GLY A 116 2.16 -27.15 14.70
N SER A 117 2.92 -28.19 14.31
CA SER A 117 4.37 -28.09 14.10
C SER A 117 4.68 -27.12 12.95
N VAL A 118 5.81 -26.42 13.07
CA VAL A 118 6.28 -25.41 12.10
C VAL A 118 7.63 -25.81 11.59
N ILE A 119 7.79 -25.76 10.27
CA ILE A 119 9.06 -25.98 9.57
C ILE A 119 9.51 -24.64 9.01
N ASP A 120 10.72 -24.21 9.33
CA ASP A 120 11.38 -23.10 8.66
C ASP A 120 11.98 -23.62 7.36
N LEU A 121 11.41 -23.19 6.23
CA LEU A 121 11.86 -23.65 4.90
C LEU A 121 13.15 -22.95 4.46
N THR A 122 13.38 -21.74 4.96
CA THR A 122 14.49 -20.87 4.56
C THR A 122 15.32 -20.42 5.77
N PRO A 123 15.86 -21.35 6.59
CA PRO A 123 16.53 -21.03 7.85
C PRO A 123 17.88 -20.32 7.61
N ASP A 124 17.84 -19.03 7.30
CA ASP A 124 19.02 -18.24 6.97
C ASP A 124 18.89 -16.82 7.55
N SER A 125 19.99 -16.07 7.51
CA SER A 125 20.01 -14.62 7.74
C SER A 125 19.69 -13.81 6.48
N ALA A 126 19.52 -14.45 5.33
CA ALA A 126 19.16 -13.86 4.06
C ALA A 126 17.64 -13.58 3.98
N LYS A 127 17.24 -12.75 3.03
CA LYS A 127 15.83 -12.49 2.74
C LYS A 127 15.29 -13.54 1.78
N ALA A 128 14.09 -14.09 2.08
CA ALA A 128 13.35 -14.97 1.19
C ALA A 128 11.98 -14.39 0.84
N SER A 129 11.54 -14.58 -0.41
CA SER A 129 10.25 -14.11 -0.93
C SER A 129 9.52 -15.27 -1.58
N TYR A 130 8.28 -15.54 -1.11
CA TYR A 130 7.41 -16.55 -1.68
C TYR A 130 6.78 -16.05 -2.99
N TYR A 131 6.86 -16.87 -4.06
CA TYR A 131 6.33 -16.51 -5.39
C TYR A 131 5.05 -17.26 -5.77
N GLY A 132 4.81 -18.43 -5.20
CA GLY A 132 3.61 -19.22 -5.48
C GLY A 132 3.90 -20.69 -5.74
N TRP A 133 2.87 -21.43 -6.10
CA TRP A 133 2.94 -22.81 -6.55
C TRP A 133 3.27 -22.87 -8.04
N ASN A 134 3.94 -23.97 -8.44
CA ASN A 134 4.00 -24.32 -9.85
C ASN A 134 2.61 -24.77 -10.34
N HIS A 135 2.37 -24.72 -11.65
CA HIS A 135 1.06 -25.03 -12.23
C HIS A 135 0.49 -26.40 -11.80
N ASN A 136 1.36 -27.39 -11.62
CA ASN A 136 0.98 -28.75 -11.22
C ASN A 136 0.79 -28.91 -9.70
N ASN A 137 0.93 -27.88 -8.92
CA ASN A 137 0.76 -27.88 -7.46
C ASN A 137 1.67 -28.89 -6.71
N THR A 138 2.88 -29.16 -7.24
CA THR A 138 3.85 -30.11 -6.66
C THR A 138 5.03 -29.43 -5.99
N ALA A 139 5.35 -28.21 -6.41
CA ALA A 139 6.49 -27.44 -5.94
C ALA A 139 6.12 -25.98 -5.72
N ILE A 140 6.89 -25.28 -4.92
CA ILE A 140 6.79 -23.84 -4.75
C ILE A 140 8.00 -23.12 -5.35
N TYR A 141 7.75 -21.91 -5.86
CA TYR A 141 8.80 -20.97 -6.23
C TYR A 141 9.03 -19.96 -5.12
N TRP A 142 10.27 -19.62 -4.92
CA TRP A 142 10.69 -18.57 -3.99
C TRP A 142 12.03 -18.00 -4.41
N ALA A 143 12.24 -16.73 -4.09
CA ALA A 143 13.50 -16.07 -4.38
C ALA A 143 14.25 -15.79 -3.09
N SER A 144 15.60 -15.85 -3.12
CA SER A 144 16.43 -15.48 -1.97
C SER A 144 17.78 -14.93 -2.41
N ASN A 145 18.28 -13.99 -1.60
CA ASN A 145 19.60 -13.41 -1.75
C ASN A 145 20.68 -14.12 -0.89
N LYS A 146 20.47 -15.40 -0.55
CA LYS A 146 21.40 -16.13 0.32
C LYS A 146 22.76 -16.39 -0.32
N ARG A 147 22.84 -16.50 -1.66
CA ARG A 147 24.10 -16.66 -2.39
C ARG A 147 24.86 -15.34 -2.49
N ASP A 148 24.17 -14.28 -2.84
CA ASP A 148 24.69 -12.92 -2.94
C ASP A 148 23.69 -11.94 -2.29
N PRO A 149 24.09 -11.17 -1.26
CA PRO A 149 23.19 -10.23 -0.56
C PRO A 149 22.48 -9.22 -1.45
N LYS A 150 22.98 -8.99 -2.67
CA LYS A 150 22.48 -8.00 -3.63
C LYS A 150 21.42 -8.56 -4.56
N TYR A 151 21.50 -9.84 -4.94
CA TYR A 151 20.72 -10.42 -6.01
C TYR A 151 19.91 -11.61 -5.54
N PHE A 152 18.70 -11.73 -6.05
CA PHE A 152 17.79 -12.81 -5.70
C PHE A 152 17.84 -13.90 -6.77
N ASP A 153 18.34 -15.08 -6.41
CA ASP A 153 18.18 -16.28 -7.21
C ASP A 153 16.75 -16.83 -7.07
N LEU A 154 16.25 -17.52 -8.10
CA LEU A 154 14.95 -18.19 -8.05
C LEU A 154 15.16 -19.68 -7.74
N TYR A 155 14.48 -20.13 -6.69
CA TYR A 155 14.49 -21.51 -6.19
C TYR A 155 13.16 -22.17 -6.50
N ARG A 156 13.22 -23.48 -6.72
CA ARG A 156 12.10 -24.39 -6.81
C ARG A 156 12.25 -25.47 -5.74
N THR A 157 11.25 -25.65 -4.90
CA THR A 157 11.26 -26.64 -3.81
C THR A 157 10.11 -27.61 -3.96
N GLU A 158 10.43 -28.91 -4.10
CA GLU A 158 9.44 -29.98 -4.06
C GLU A 158 8.89 -30.14 -2.64
N VAL A 159 7.59 -29.93 -2.46
CA VAL A 159 6.94 -29.96 -1.14
C VAL A 159 5.90 -31.06 -0.98
N MET A 160 5.59 -31.78 -2.06
CA MET A 160 4.56 -32.83 -2.09
C MET A 160 5.10 -34.26 -2.12
N SER A 161 6.44 -34.44 -2.17
CA SER A 161 7.05 -35.76 -2.21
C SER A 161 7.05 -36.48 -0.85
N ALA A 162 7.14 -37.83 -0.83
CA ALA A 162 7.18 -38.62 0.41
C ALA A 162 8.37 -38.27 1.32
N SER A 163 9.46 -37.71 0.78
CA SER A 163 10.62 -37.21 1.53
C SER A 163 10.29 -36.03 2.45
N VAL A 164 9.21 -35.31 2.20
CA VAL A 164 8.71 -34.21 3.04
C VAL A 164 8.28 -34.71 4.42
N ALA A 165 7.78 -35.94 4.53
CA ALA A 165 7.39 -36.55 5.82
C ALA A 165 8.57 -36.75 6.78
N GLU A 166 9.80 -36.82 6.25
CA GLU A 166 11.06 -37.02 6.99
C GLU A 166 11.85 -35.70 7.19
N GLY A 167 11.30 -34.55 6.77
CA GLY A 167 11.91 -33.23 6.96
C GLY A 167 12.94 -32.81 5.91
N GLY A 168 13.05 -33.56 4.80
CA GLY A 168 13.92 -33.20 3.66
C GLY A 168 13.13 -32.66 2.48
N PHE A 169 13.34 -31.38 2.13
CA PHE A 169 12.81 -30.77 0.89
C PHE A 169 13.92 -30.78 -0.17
N GLN A 170 13.60 -31.27 -1.37
CA GLN A 170 14.48 -31.08 -2.51
C GLN A 170 14.31 -29.67 -3.04
N THR A 171 15.39 -28.92 -3.08
CA THR A 171 15.40 -27.54 -3.57
C THR A 171 16.45 -27.37 -4.65
N ASP A 172 16.05 -26.89 -5.80
CA ASP A 172 16.89 -26.59 -6.94
C ASP A 172 16.91 -25.09 -7.24
N ILE A 173 18.06 -24.57 -7.70
CA ILE A 173 18.13 -23.20 -8.26
C ILE A 173 17.72 -23.31 -9.73
N ILE A 174 16.62 -22.65 -10.12
CA ILE A 174 16.16 -22.64 -11.51
C ILE A 174 16.57 -21.38 -12.27
N TYR A 175 17.02 -20.34 -11.55
CA TYR A 175 17.67 -19.16 -12.11
C TYR A 175 18.69 -18.60 -11.14
N THR A 176 19.95 -18.51 -11.60
CA THR A 176 21.04 -17.83 -10.87
C THR A 176 21.14 -16.39 -11.36
N ASN A 177 20.93 -15.46 -10.45
CA ASN A 177 20.91 -14.02 -10.80
C ASN A 177 22.32 -13.42 -10.68
N ASP A 178 23.08 -13.44 -11.77
CA ASP A 178 24.40 -12.79 -11.84
C ASP A 178 24.37 -11.41 -12.52
N ASN A 179 23.24 -11.06 -13.14
CA ASN A 179 23.09 -9.83 -13.94
C ASN A 179 22.23 -8.76 -13.28
N GLY A 180 21.64 -9.02 -12.11
CA GLY A 180 20.71 -8.10 -11.44
C GLY A 180 19.29 -8.13 -12.02
N PHE A 181 18.96 -9.10 -12.89
CA PHE A 181 17.61 -9.26 -13.43
C PHE A 181 16.72 -9.96 -12.41
N THR A 182 15.64 -9.32 -12.03
CA THR A 182 14.72 -9.88 -11.04
C THR A 182 13.77 -10.87 -11.69
N PRO A 183 13.70 -12.14 -11.23
CA PRO A 183 12.72 -13.09 -11.74
C PRO A 183 11.31 -12.61 -11.42
N SER A 184 10.39 -12.73 -12.38
CA SER A 184 9.00 -12.23 -12.25
C SER A 184 7.99 -13.36 -12.37
N ILE A 185 7.97 -14.08 -13.48
CA ILE A 185 6.95 -15.08 -13.80
C ILE A 185 7.60 -16.29 -14.44
N VAL A 186 7.14 -17.48 -14.06
CA VAL A 186 7.51 -18.77 -14.68
C VAL A 186 6.33 -19.27 -15.50
N SER A 187 6.58 -19.78 -16.73
CA SER A 187 5.53 -20.41 -17.54
C SER A 187 5.03 -21.73 -16.91
N ASP A 188 3.76 -22.10 -17.19
CA ASP A 188 3.15 -23.29 -16.58
C ASP A 188 3.90 -24.59 -16.88
N ASP A 189 4.62 -24.66 -18.01
CA ASP A 189 5.50 -25.79 -18.40
C ASP A 189 6.93 -25.68 -17.86
N GLU A 190 7.22 -24.65 -17.06
CA GLU A 190 8.52 -24.35 -16.45
C GLU A 190 9.65 -24.06 -17.47
N ARG A 191 9.33 -23.91 -18.76
CA ARG A 191 10.32 -23.67 -19.80
C ARG A 191 10.81 -22.23 -19.84
N TYR A 192 9.93 -21.26 -19.64
CA TYR A 192 10.27 -19.86 -19.74
C TYR A 192 10.18 -19.13 -18.41
N ILE A 193 11.16 -18.28 -18.15
CA ILE A 193 11.13 -17.34 -17.01
C ILE A 193 11.24 -15.92 -17.56
N ALA A 194 10.24 -15.08 -17.26
CA ALA A 194 10.31 -13.65 -17.53
C ALA A 194 11.11 -12.97 -16.42
N LEU A 195 12.12 -12.19 -16.80
CA LEU A 195 13.03 -11.48 -15.93
C LEU A 195 12.87 -9.97 -16.16
N SER A 196 12.85 -9.19 -15.10
CA SER A 196 12.79 -7.73 -15.16
C SER A 196 14.15 -7.11 -14.90
N GLU A 197 14.61 -6.24 -15.78
CA GLU A 197 15.76 -5.37 -15.58
C GLU A 197 15.28 -3.96 -15.29
N ARG A 198 15.51 -3.45 -14.08
CA ARG A 198 15.19 -2.08 -13.69
C ARG A 198 16.33 -1.15 -14.10
N VAL A 199 16.09 -0.26 -15.08
CA VAL A 199 17.07 0.72 -15.57
C VAL A 199 16.94 2.03 -14.80
N THR A 200 15.71 2.59 -14.74
CA THR A 200 15.37 3.74 -13.90
C THR A 200 14.04 3.48 -13.18
N THR A 201 13.53 4.42 -12.41
CA THR A 201 12.21 4.29 -11.77
C THR A 201 11.06 4.32 -12.78
N SER A 202 11.31 4.83 -14.00
CA SER A 202 10.35 4.91 -15.12
C SER A 202 10.81 4.15 -16.37
N ASP A 203 11.78 3.24 -16.23
CA ASP A 203 12.37 2.49 -17.33
C ASP A 203 12.73 1.07 -16.89
N ALA A 204 12.21 0.06 -17.57
CA ALA A 204 12.52 -1.33 -17.32
C ALA A 204 12.41 -2.18 -18.60
N ASN A 205 13.34 -3.14 -18.72
CA ASN A 205 13.34 -4.13 -19.79
C ASN A 205 12.77 -5.47 -19.30
N ILE A 206 12.25 -6.24 -20.25
CA ILE A 206 11.89 -7.65 -20.03
C ILE A 206 12.88 -8.52 -20.80
N HIS A 207 13.50 -9.44 -20.08
CA HIS A 207 14.28 -10.52 -20.64
C HIS A 207 13.52 -11.85 -20.49
N LEU A 208 13.67 -12.72 -21.48
CA LEU A 208 13.10 -14.07 -21.47
C LEU A 208 14.23 -15.09 -21.37
N LEU A 209 14.22 -15.88 -20.29
CA LEU A 209 15.10 -17.03 -20.14
C LEU A 209 14.39 -18.30 -20.65
N ASP A 210 14.98 -19.01 -21.60
CA ASP A 210 14.60 -20.38 -21.94
C ASP A 210 15.44 -21.33 -21.05
N THR A 211 14.80 -22.01 -20.11
CA THR A 211 15.47 -22.90 -19.14
C THR A 211 16.08 -24.15 -19.77
N GLN A 212 15.62 -24.55 -20.97
CA GLN A 212 16.13 -25.71 -21.68
C GLN A 212 17.47 -25.42 -22.38
N THR A 213 17.62 -24.20 -22.89
CA THR A 213 18.84 -23.79 -23.63
C THR A 213 19.77 -22.94 -22.74
N GLY A 214 19.27 -22.33 -21.69
CA GLY A 214 19.97 -21.34 -20.88
C GLY A 214 20.10 -19.97 -21.55
N GLU A 215 19.47 -19.76 -22.69
CA GLU A 215 19.51 -18.48 -23.42
C GLU A 215 18.65 -17.44 -22.74
N VAL A 216 19.20 -16.22 -22.57
CA VAL A 216 18.49 -15.03 -22.08
C VAL A 216 18.42 -14.02 -23.21
N SER A 217 17.21 -13.69 -23.65
CA SER A 217 16.97 -12.73 -24.74
C SER A 217 16.18 -11.51 -24.29
N LEU A 218 16.60 -10.31 -24.71
CA LEU A 218 15.87 -9.07 -24.51
C LEU A 218 14.67 -9.03 -25.46
N ILE A 219 13.45 -8.97 -24.92
CA ILE A 219 12.22 -8.98 -25.73
C ILE A 219 11.52 -7.62 -25.86
N THR A 220 11.94 -6.63 -25.09
CA THR A 220 11.40 -5.26 -25.12
C THR A 220 12.47 -4.21 -25.42
N PRO A 221 13.26 -4.34 -26.52
CA PRO A 221 14.23 -3.31 -26.88
C PRO A 221 13.51 -2.00 -27.23
N HIS A 222 13.98 -0.87 -26.68
CA HIS A 222 13.39 0.45 -26.91
C HIS A 222 14.42 1.57 -26.74
N GLU A 223 14.07 2.76 -27.20
CA GLU A 223 14.81 4.00 -26.93
C GLU A 223 14.04 4.85 -25.91
N GLY A 224 14.77 5.60 -25.09
CA GLY A 224 14.19 6.47 -24.05
C GLY A 224 13.70 5.68 -22.84
N ASN A 225 12.84 6.29 -22.04
CA ASN A 225 12.30 5.66 -20.84
C ASN A 225 10.96 4.97 -21.16
N VAL A 226 10.94 3.66 -21.04
CA VAL A 226 9.73 2.82 -21.21
C VAL A 226 9.66 1.81 -20.09
N LEU A 227 8.58 1.84 -19.33
CA LEU A 227 8.35 0.88 -18.25
C LEU A 227 7.64 -0.35 -18.81
N ASN A 228 8.36 -1.48 -18.89
CA ASN A 228 7.83 -2.77 -19.29
C ASN A 228 7.77 -3.71 -18.08
N GLU A 229 6.60 -4.31 -17.80
CA GLU A 229 6.41 -5.22 -16.66
C GLU A 229 5.70 -6.50 -17.08
N PRO A 230 6.32 -7.70 -16.88
CA PRO A 230 5.69 -8.99 -17.18
C PRO A 230 4.41 -9.19 -16.37
N GLN A 231 3.38 -9.80 -16.97
CA GLN A 231 2.09 -10.00 -16.34
C GLN A 231 1.70 -11.49 -16.22
N PHE A 232 1.71 -12.24 -17.31
CA PHE A 232 1.40 -13.67 -17.32
C PHE A 232 1.76 -14.31 -18.67
N PHE A 233 1.93 -15.63 -18.67
CA PHE A 233 2.02 -16.42 -19.89
C PHE A 233 0.62 -16.92 -20.32
N SER A 234 0.42 -17.12 -21.63
CA SER A 234 -0.75 -17.83 -22.15
C SER A 234 -0.73 -19.30 -21.71
N LYS A 235 -1.89 -19.95 -21.71
CA LYS A 235 -2.00 -21.36 -21.28
C LYS A 235 -1.35 -22.37 -22.25
N ASP A 236 -1.08 -21.97 -23.47
CA ASP A 236 -0.29 -22.73 -24.45
C ASP A 236 1.22 -22.42 -24.37
N HIS A 237 1.63 -21.55 -23.42
CA HIS A 237 3.01 -21.14 -23.12
C HIS A 237 3.73 -20.40 -24.24
N GLY A 238 3.06 -20.16 -25.37
CA GLY A 238 3.64 -19.51 -26.55
C GLY A 238 3.68 -18.00 -26.51
N THR A 239 2.98 -17.37 -25.55
CA THR A 239 2.83 -15.91 -25.52
C THR A 239 3.07 -15.37 -24.11
N LEU A 240 3.92 -14.35 -23.98
CA LEU A 240 4.05 -13.55 -22.77
C LEU A 240 3.21 -12.27 -22.89
N TYR A 241 2.38 -12.00 -21.90
CA TYR A 241 1.65 -10.74 -21.75
C TYR A 241 2.40 -9.82 -20.79
N PHE A 242 2.47 -8.54 -21.13
CA PHE A 242 3.16 -7.54 -20.33
C PHE A 242 2.48 -6.17 -20.44
N THR A 243 2.64 -5.33 -19.43
CA THR A 243 2.25 -3.92 -19.53
C THR A 243 3.43 -3.08 -20.00
N THR A 244 3.14 -2.04 -20.77
CA THR A 244 4.12 -1.09 -21.29
C THR A 244 3.51 0.29 -21.41
N ASP A 245 4.33 1.33 -21.23
CA ASP A 245 3.96 2.73 -21.51
C ASP A 245 4.69 3.27 -22.75
N HIS A 246 5.11 2.38 -23.67
CA HIS A 246 5.76 2.76 -24.93
C HIS A 246 4.83 3.67 -25.75
N ASP A 247 5.34 4.85 -26.15
CA ASP A 247 4.57 5.90 -26.86
C ASP A 247 3.23 6.28 -26.20
N SER A 248 3.18 6.20 -24.85
CA SER A 248 1.96 6.47 -24.08
C SER A 248 2.28 7.09 -22.71
N GLU A 249 1.38 7.94 -22.23
CA GLU A 249 1.42 8.42 -20.83
C GLU A 249 1.01 7.33 -19.84
N PHE A 250 0.12 6.43 -20.24
CA PHE A 250 -0.42 5.39 -19.39
C PHE A 250 -0.09 4.01 -19.92
N ALA A 251 0.32 3.12 -19.03
CA ALA A 251 0.62 1.73 -19.37
C ALA A 251 -0.62 0.99 -19.91
N TYR A 252 -0.41 0.17 -20.92
CA TYR A 252 -1.39 -0.66 -21.58
C TYR A 252 -0.88 -2.10 -21.74
N LEU A 253 -1.78 -3.06 -22.02
CA LEU A 253 -1.45 -4.47 -22.12
C LEU A 253 -1.02 -4.82 -23.54
N MET A 254 0.14 -5.48 -23.65
CA MET A 254 0.73 -6.05 -24.86
C MET A 254 0.86 -7.57 -24.73
N SER A 255 0.99 -8.24 -25.86
CA SER A 255 1.44 -9.62 -25.96
C SER A 255 2.69 -9.73 -26.82
N TYR A 256 3.55 -10.71 -26.49
CA TYR A 256 4.74 -11.10 -27.25
C TYR A 256 4.65 -12.59 -27.58
N ASP A 257 4.54 -12.91 -28.86
CA ASP A 257 4.59 -14.29 -29.37
C ASP A 257 6.06 -14.76 -29.42
N ILE A 258 6.38 -15.82 -28.65
CA ILE A 258 7.76 -16.28 -28.45
C ILE A 258 8.34 -16.87 -29.74
N ALA A 259 7.53 -17.60 -30.51
CA ALA A 259 7.99 -18.29 -31.72
C ALA A 259 8.24 -17.33 -32.89
N THR A 260 7.35 -16.34 -33.07
CA THR A 260 7.44 -15.37 -34.19
C THR A 260 8.16 -14.08 -33.79
N GLN A 261 8.40 -13.87 -32.50
CA GLN A 261 9.00 -12.65 -31.93
C GLN A 261 8.20 -11.38 -32.26
N THR A 262 6.87 -11.50 -32.39
CA THR A 262 6.00 -10.39 -32.74
C THR A 262 5.23 -9.87 -31.53
N GLN A 263 5.03 -8.56 -31.50
CA GLN A 263 4.27 -7.90 -30.44
C GLN A 263 2.92 -7.41 -30.97
N LYS A 264 1.91 -7.40 -30.08
CA LYS A 264 0.56 -6.94 -30.39
C LYS A 264 -0.07 -6.22 -29.21
N VAL A 265 -0.80 -5.13 -29.47
CA VAL A 265 -1.63 -4.45 -28.45
C VAL A 265 -2.85 -5.30 -28.15
N GLU A 266 -3.04 -5.64 -26.88
CA GLU A 266 -4.18 -6.45 -26.41
C GLU A 266 -5.29 -5.62 -25.78
N GLN A 267 -4.91 -4.60 -24.98
CA GLN A 267 -5.89 -3.74 -24.31
C GLN A 267 -5.29 -2.38 -23.99
N LYS A 268 -6.04 -1.30 -24.31
CA LYS A 268 -5.76 0.07 -23.87
C LYS A 268 -6.89 0.58 -22.99
N ALA A 269 -6.58 1.53 -22.12
CA ALA A 269 -7.53 2.26 -21.29
C ALA A 269 -7.14 3.75 -21.24
N GLU A 270 -8.01 4.60 -20.73
CA GLU A 270 -7.72 6.03 -20.53
C GLU A 270 -6.74 6.28 -19.38
N TRP A 271 -6.60 5.30 -18.48
CA TRP A 271 -5.68 5.29 -17.34
C TRP A 271 -4.77 4.06 -17.40
N ALA A 272 -3.76 4.02 -16.55
CA ALA A 272 -2.78 2.95 -16.56
C ALA A 272 -3.40 1.59 -16.19
N ILE A 273 -3.19 0.59 -17.05
CA ILE A 273 -3.36 -0.82 -16.69
C ILE A 273 -2.20 -1.17 -15.76
N SER A 274 -2.52 -1.39 -14.47
CA SER A 274 -1.52 -1.65 -13.45
C SER A 274 -1.14 -3.13 -13.37
N TYR A 275 -2.07 -4.02 -13.70
CA TYR A 275 -1.83 -5.47 -13.72
C TYR A 275 -2.88 -6.20 -14.55
N ALA A 276 -2.49 -7.39 -15.00
CA ALA A 276 -3.40 -8.38 -15.59
C ALA A 276 -2.93 -9.79 -15.24
N TYR A 277 -3.85 -10.74 -15.11
CA TYR A 277 -3.54 -12.15 -14.92
C TYR A 277 -4.69 -13.04 -15.39
N LEU A 278 -4.39 -14.33 -15.58
CA LEU A 278 -5.38 -15.38 -15.87
C LEU A 278 -5.71 -16.18 -14.62
N SER A 279 -6.93 -16.68 -14.55
CA SER A 279 -7.31 -17.74 -13.60
C SER A 279 -6.54 -19.04 -13.89
N GLN A 280 -6.56 -19.99 -12.96
CA GLN A 280 -5.73 -21.22 -12.99
C GLN A 280 -5.81 -21.97 -14.33
N ASN A 281 -7.01 -22.14 -14.89
CA ASN A 281 -7.21 -22.83 -16.18
C ASN A 281 -7.45 -21.86 -17.34
N GLY A 282 -7.39 -20.54 -17.09
CA GLY A 282 -7.49 -19.50 -18.10
C GLY A 282 -8.92 -19.13 -18.52
N ALA A 283 -9.96 -19.56 -17.78
CA ALA A 283 -11.33 -19.17 -18.10
C ALA A 283 -11.60 -17.68 -17.92
N TYR A 284 -10.90 -17.02 -17.01
CA TYR A 284 -11.07 -15.60 -16.72
C TYR A 284 -9.75 -14.84 -16.81
N ARG A 285 -9.80 -13.66 -17.42
CA ARG A 285 -8.74 -12.64 -17.35
C ARG A 285 -9.19 -11.50 -16.45
N VAL A 286 -8.36 -11.19 -15.45
CA VAL A 286 -8.55 -10.03 -14.59
C VAL A 286 -7.60 -8.93 -15.03
N THR A 287 -8.11 -7.70 -15.16
CA THR A 287 -7.32 -6.50 -15.48
C THR A 287 -7.64 -5.40 -14.46
N GLY A 288 -6.61 -4.86 -13.81
CA GLY A 288 -6.72 -3.73 -12.89
C GLY A 288 -6.24 -2.44 -13.53
N ILE A 289 -7.07 -1.40 -13.49
CA ILE A 289 -6.79 -0.07 -14.02
C ILE A 289 -6.72 0.92 -12.86
N ASN A 290 -5.62 1.68 -12.76
CA ASN A 290 -5.48 2.73 -11.76
C ASN A 290 -6.14 4.01 -12.27
N GLU A 291 -7.41 4.21 -11.93
CA GLU A 291 -8.24 5.31 -12.41
C GLU A 291 -8.40 6.37 -11.30
N ASP A 292 -7.63 7.45 -11.38
CA ASP A 292 -7.74 8.64 -10.51
C ASP A 292 -7.82 8.33 -9.01
N ALA A 293 -6.82 7.62 -8.48
CA ALA A 293 -6.72 7.15 -7.09
C ALA A 293 -7.71 6.04 -6.69
N SER A 294 -8.47 5.48 -7.63
CA SER A 294 -9.34 4.31 -7.49
C SER A 294 -8.85 3.16 -8.35
N THR A 295 -9.36 1.95 -8.10
CA THR A 295 -9.06 0.79 -8.95
C THR A 295 -10.32 0.33 -9.66
N LYS A 296 -10.31 0.43 -10.99
CA LYS A 296 -11.33 -0.19 -11.83
C LYS A 296 -10.90 -1.60 -12.23
N ILE A 297 -11.75 -2.57 -11.94
CA ILE A 297 -11.49 -3.97 -12.28
C ILE A 297 -12.34 -4.38 -13.48
N ILE A 298 -11.70 -5.11 -14.41
CA ILE A 298 -12.36 -5.80 -15.51
C ILE A 298 -12.08 -7.29 -15.35
N ILE A 299 -13.13 -8.09 -15.20
CA ILE A 299 -13.07 -9.56 -15.23
C ILE A 299 -13.72 -9.99 -16.54
N GLN A 300 -12.95 -10.62 -17.42
CA GLN A 300 -13.42 -11.06 -18.73
C GLN A 300 -13.40 -12.59 -18.81
N ASP A 301 -14.51 -13.18 -19.22
CA ASP A 301 -14.53 -14.57 -19.69
C ASP A 301 -13.71 -14.67 -20.97
N THR A 302 -12.67 -15.51 -20.97
CA THR A 302 -11.72 -15.59 -22.08
C THR A 302 -12.27 -16.26 -23.34
N HIS A 303 -13.33 -17.08 -23.20
CA HIS A 303 -13.98 -17.78 -24.29
C HIS A 303 -15.05 -16.90 -24.95
N SER A 304 -16.03 -16.43 -24.18
CA SER A 304 -17.11 -15.59 -24.68
C SER A 304 -16.73 -14.14 -24.92
N LYS A 305 -15.63 -13.67 -24.33
CA LYS A 305 -15.18 -12.27 -24.28
C LYS A 305 -16.12 -11.34 -23.50
N GLU A 306 -17.12 -11.89 -22.83
CA GLU A 306 -18.05 -11.11 -21.99
C GLU A 306 -17.36 -10.60 -20.74
N ILE A 307 -17.74 -9.39 -20.31
CA ILE A 307 -17.29 -8.80 -19.04
C ILE A 307 -18.26 -9.28 -17.95
N ILE A 308 -17.68 -9.82 -16.89
CA ILE A 308 -18.44 -10.28 -15.73
C ILE A 308 -18.94 -9.05 -14.94
N THR A 309 -20.25 -8.95 -14.80
CA THR A 309 -20.90 -7.96 -13.95
C THR A 309 -21.37 -8.62 -12.66
N ILE A 310 -20.97 -8.08 -11.52
CA ILE A 310 -21.36 -8.57 -10.19
C ILE A 310 -22.64 -7.86 -9.76
N PRO A 311 -23.78 -8.54 -9.65
CA PRO A 311 -25.04 -7.92 -9.22
C PRO A 311 -24.97 -7.45 -7.76
N ASN A 312 -25.62 -6.33 -7.46
CA ASN A 312 -25.74 -5.77 -6.10
C ASN A 312 -24.38 -5.50 -5.40
N LEU A 313 -23.34 -5.28 -6.19
CA LEU A 313 -22.04 -4.88 -5.66
C LEU A 313 -22.17 -3.51 -4.99
N PRO A 314 -21.78 -3.36 -3.70
CA PRO A 314 -21.74 -2.04 -3.07
C PRO A 314 -20.75 -1.10 -3.79
N GLU A 315 -20.92 0.21 -3.59
CA GLU A 315 -19.95 1.19 -4.09
C GLU A 315 -18.61 1.03 -3.38
N GLY A 316 -17.53 1.04 -4.16
CA GLY A 316 -16.17 0.91 -3.66
C GLY A 316 -15.23 0.26 -4.68
N ASP A 317 -13.96 0.24 -4.32
CA ASP A 317 -12.89 -0.37 -5.12
C ASP A 317 -12.77 -1.86 -4.79
N ILE A 318 -12.79 -2.69 -5.83
CA ILE A 318 -12.44 -4.11 -5.72
C ILE A 318 -10.92 -4.25 -5.74
N SER A 319 -10.40 -5.14 -4.91
CA SER A 319 -8.96 -5.46 -4.87
C SER A 319 -8.73 -6.92 -4.47
N SER A 320 -7.53 -7.44 -4.78
CA SER A 320 -7.09 -8.79 -4.38
C SER A 320 -8.11 -9.87 -4.75
N ILE A 321 -8.49 -9.93 -6.03
CA ILE A 321 -9.38 -10.96 -6.55
C ILE A 321 -8.61 -12.27 -6.56
N ASN A 322 -9.20 -13.29 -5.95
CA ASN A 322 -8.72 -14.67 -6.01
C ASN A 322 -9.81 -15.56 -6.58
N ILE A 323 -9.56 -16.19 -7.73
CA ILE A 323 -10.46 -17.11 -8.39
C ILE A 323 -10.07 -18.52 -7.97
N SER A 324 -11.03 -19.35 -7.54
CA SER A 324 -10.76 -20.73 -7.13
C SER A 324 -10.23 -21.57 -8.29
N ASP A 325 -9.49 -22.66 -7.99
CA ASP A 325 -8.91 -23.55 -9.00
C ASP A 325 -9.96 -24.19 -9.91
N SER A 326 -11.18 -24.44 -9.36
CA SER A 326 -12.32 -24.91 -10.15
C SER A 326 -12.93 -23.84 -11.05
N GLU A 327 -12.55 -22.57 -10.88
CA GLU A 327 -13.08 -21.40 -11.59
C GLU A 327 -14.60 -21.22 -11.45
N THR A 328 -15.20 -21.78 -10.39
CA THR A 328 -16.64 -21.69 -10.12
C THR A 328 -17.01 -20.50 -9.24
N GLN A 329 -16.06 -19.98 -8.48
CA GLN A 329 -16.22 -18.87 -7.54
C GLN A 329 -14.95 -18.02 -7.44
N MET A 330 -15.10 -16.84 -6.88
CA MET A 330 -13.99 -15.98 -6.51
C MET A 330 -14.25 -15.32 -5.16
N THR A 331 -13.16 -14.90 -4.51
CA THR A 331 -13.20 -13.95 -3.42
C THR A 331 -12.48 -12.66 -3.82
N PHE A 332 -12.89 -11.55 -3.22
CA PHE A 332 -12.27 -10.25 -3.42
C PHE A 332 -12.53 -9.35 -2.23
N TYR A 333 -11.71 -8.34 -2.07
CA TYR A 333 -11.95 -7.28 -1.10
C TYR A 333 -12.62 -6.09 -1.77
N LEU A 334 -13.56 -5.49 -1.02
CA LEU A 334 -14.18 -4.22 -1.39
C LEU A 334 -13.91 -3.20 -0.29
N SER A 335 -13.50 -2.01 -0.67
CA SER A 335 -13.26 -0.90 0.24
C SER A 335 -13.51 0.44 -0.44
N SER A 336 -13.71 1.49 0.35
CA SER A 336 -13.70 2.87 -0.13
C SER A 336 -13.04 3.75 0.93
N SER A 337 -12.95 5.04 0.72
CA SER A 337 -12.44 5.96 1.74
C SER A 337 -13.29 5.97 3.03
N LYS A 338 -14.56 5.55 2.95
CA LYS A 338 -15.52 5.47 4.06
C LYS A 338 -15.76 4.04 4.57
N ILE A 339 -15.52 3.04 3.73
CA ILE A 339 -15.82 1.63 4.02
C ILE A 339 -14.48 0.90 4.20
N PRO A 340 -14.21 0.34 5.39
CA PRO A 340 -13.04 -0.52 5.58
C PRO A 340 -13.08 -1.73 4.66
N ARG A 341 -11.91 -2.32 4.40
CA ARG A 341 -11.75 -3.47 3.53
C ARG A 341 -12.48 -4.68 4.07
N ASP A 342 -13.54 -5.12 3.38
CA ASP A 342 -14.29 -6.34 3.68
C ASP A 342 -14.15 -7.38 2.58
N LEU A 343 -14.10 -8.66 2.96
CA LEU A 343 -14.00 -9.79 2.06
C LEU A 343 -15.39 -10.20 1.58
N PHE A 344 -15.49 -10.43 0.27
CA PHE A 344 -16.70 -10.92 -0.41
C PHE A 344 -16.40 -12.21 -1.17
N GLN A 345 -17.41 -13.03 -1.35
CA GLN A 345 -17.44 -14.23 -2.21
C GLN A 345 -18.46 -14.01 -3.32
N TYR A 346 -18.10 -14.41 -4.54
CA TYR A 346 -18.99 -14.38 -5.69
C TYR A 346 -18.96 -15.72 -6.43
N HIS A 347 -20.12 -16.29 -6.71
CA HIS A 347 -20.27 -17.51 -7.52
C HIS A 347 -20.65 -17.15 -8.94
N PHE A 348 -19.83 -17.56 -9.92
CA PHE A 348 -20.04 -17.21 -11.34
C PHE A 348 -21.35 -17.77 -11.90
N LYS A 349 -21.65 -19.05 -11.64
CA LYS A 349 -22.85 -19.73 -12.17
C LYS A 349 -24.15 -19.15 -11.62
N ASN A 350 -24.24 -18.97 -10.33
CA ASN A 350 -25.47 -18.54 -9.64
C ASN A 350 -25.59 -17.02 -9.56
N LYS A 351 -24.52 -16.29 -9.91
CA LYS A 351 -24.41 -14.84 -9.80
C LYS A 351 -24.76 -14.31 -8.39
N THR A 352 -24.38 -15.07 -7.36
CA THR A 352 -24.64 -14.73 -5.96
C THR A 352 -23.44 -14.06 -5.33
N LEU A 353 -23.67 -12.94 -4.64
CA LEU A 353 -22.68 -12.18 -3.89
C LEU A 353 -22.93 -12.34 -2.40
N LYS A 354 -21.88 -12.66 -1.63
CA LYS A 354 -21.93 -12.82 -0.18
C LYS A 354 -20.80 -12.03 0.49
N LYS A 355 -21.13 -11.21 1.47
CA LYS A 355 -20.14 -10.56 2.34
C LYS A 355 -19.71 -11.53 3.43
N LEU A 356 -18.39 -11.77 3.58
CA LEU A 356 -17.81 -12.72 4.52
C LEU A 356 -17.27 -12.07 5.80
N THR A 357 -16.87 -10.80 5.73
CA THR A 357 -16.34 -10.10 6.89
C THR A 357 -17.07 -8.80 7.19
N HIS A 358 -17.00 -8.34 8.44
CA HIS A 358 -17.51 -7.07 8.93
C HIS A 358 -16.39 -6.44 9.75
N THR A 359 -15.47 -5.74 9.08
CA THR A 359 -14.20 -5.30 9.67
C THR A 359 -14.31 -4.00 10.46
N LEU A 360 -15.28 -3.13 10.15
CA LEU A 360 -15.51 -1.92 10.92
C LEU A 360 -15.83 -2.26 12.38
N ASN A 361 -15.14 -1.58 13.30
CA ASN A 361 -15.47 -1.71 14.71
C ASN A 361 -16.95 -1.37 14.95
N PRO A 362 -17.75 -2.27 15.56
CA PRO A 362 -19.20 -2.07 15.77
C PRO A 362 -19.52 -0.89 16.69
N GLU A 363 -18.57 -0.37 17.45
CA GLU A 363 -18.73 0.83 18.26
C GLU A 363 -18.73 2.12 17.42
N ILE A 364 -18.32 2.06 16.14
CA ILE A 364 -18.28 3.21 15.23
C ILE A 364 -19.54 3.18 14.37
N ASN A 365 -20.32 4.28 14.41
CA ASN A 365 -21.42 4.46 13.49
C ASN A 365 -20.87 4.79 12.08
N PRO A 366 -21.19 4.01 11.03
CA PRO A 366 -20.73 4.28 9.67
C PRO A 366 -21.11 5.67 9.12
N ASP A 367 -22.19 6.28 9.62
CA ASP A 367 -22.64 7.61 9.21
C ASP A 367 -21.74 8.73 9.73
N ASP A 368 -20.96 8.49 10.78
CA ASP A 368 -19.96 9.43 11.29
C ASP A 368 -18.67 9.44 10.49
N LEU A 369 -18.46 8.43 9.64
CA LEU A 369 -17.29 8.36 8.76
C LEU A 369 -17.44 9.31 7.57
N VAL A 370 -16.32 9.82 7.07
CA VAL A 370 -16.30 10.78 5.96
C VAL A 370 -15.77 10.14 4.67
N ALA A 371 -16.39 10.51 3.56
CA ALA A 371 -15.89 10.14 2.24
C ALA A 371 -14.79 11.10 1.79
N GLY A 372 -13.74 10.56 1.17
CA GLY A 372 -12.72 11.34 0.47
C GLY A 372 -13.26 11.85 -0.86
N GLN A 373 -12.89 13.07 -1.22
CA GLN A 373 -13.22 13.67 -2.49
C GLN A 373 -11.95 13.95 -3.28
N VAL A 374 -11.81 13.37 -4.47
CA VAL A 374 -10.72 13.73 -5.39
C VAL A 374 -10.92 15.16 -5.86
N ILE A 375 -9.90 15.97 -5.69
CA ILE A 375 -9.85 17.37 -6.13
C ILE A 375 -8.55 17.63 -6.89
N ARG A 376 -8.49 18.76 -7.57
CA ARG A 376 -7.28 19.27 -8.22
C ARG A 376 -7.11 20.74 -7.96
N PHE A 377 -5.86 21.18 -7.87
CA PHE A 377 -5.48 22.59 -7.75
C PHE A 377 -4.24 22.86 -8.62
N PRO A 378 -4.07 24.10 -9.13
CA PRO A 378 -2.87 24.45 -9.85
C PRO A 378 -1.70 24.66 -8.89
N SER A 379 -0.51 24.15 -9.26
CA SER A 379 0.74 24.44 -8.60
C SER A 379 1.37 25.75 -9.11
N PHE A 380 2.56 26.09 -8.61
CA PHE A 380 3.32 27.32 -8.91
C PHE A 380 3.61 27.52 -10.41
N ASP A 381 3.67 26.46 -11.18
CA ASP A 381 3.94 26.43 -12.63
C ASP A 381 2.71 26.09 -13.48
N GLY A 382 1.54 26.01 -12.85
CA GLY A 382 0.29 25.67 -13.50
C GLY A 382 0.00 24.19 -13.65
N LEU A 383 0.93 23.29 -13.20
CA LEU A 383 0.67 21.85 -13.18
C LEU A 383 -0.54 21.55 -12.27
N SER A 384 -1.47 20.75 -12.78
CA SER A 384 -2.65 20.32 -12.03
C SER A 384 -2.29 19.20 -11.06
N ILE A 385 -2.31 19.48 -9.75
CA ILE A 385 -1.96 18.54 -8.69
C ILE A 385 -3.22 17.86 -8.16
N PRO A 386 -3.32 16.52 -8.23
CA PRO A 386 -4.42 15.77 -7.65
C PRO A 386 -4.23 15.60 -6.14
N ALA A 387 -5.33 15.59 -5.41
CA ALA A 387 -5.35 15.32 -3.97
C ALA A 387 -6.70 14.75 -3.55
N ILE A 388 -6.76 14.16 -2.36
CA ILE A 388 -7.99 13.67 -1.76
C ILE A 388 -8.31 14.54 -0.53
N LEU A 389 -9.44 15.21 -0.60
CA LEU A 389 -9.94 16.06 0.48
C LEU A 389 -10.88 15.28 1.39
N TYR A 390 -10.60 15.28 2.68
CA TYR A 390 -11.46 14.77 3.75
C TYR A 390 -11.84 15.93 4.67
N LYS A 391 -13.10 16.07 4.98
CA LYS A 391 -13.59 17.16 5.84
C LYS A 391 -14.69 16.69 6.78
N PRO A 392 -14.82 17.26 7.98
CA PRO A 392 -15.94 16.98 8.87
C PRO A 392 -17.30 17.19 8.20
N ASN A 393 -18.29 16.33 8.50
CA ASN A 393 -19.63 16.40 7.89
C ASN A 393 -20.42 17.64 8.32
N ASN A 394 -20.06 18.27 9.45
CA ASN A 394 -20.85 19.32 10.12
C ASN A 394 -20.23 20.71 10.06
N ILE A 395 -19.45 21.03 9.01
CA ILE A 395 -18.86 22.37 8.84
C ILE A 395 -19.97 23.41 8.68
N GLN A 396 -19.92 24.46 9.52
CA GLN A 396 -20.86 25.57 9.49
C GLN A 396 -20.26 26.76 8.72
N LYS A 397 -21.16 27.65 8.25
CA LYS A 397 -20.73 28.89 7.61
C LYS A 397 -19.99 29.76 8.62
N GLY A 398 -18.75 30.11 8.33
CA GLY A 398 -17.89 30.92 9.19
C GLY A 398 -16.90 30.14 10.04
N ASP A 399 -16.98 28.82 10.04
CA ASP A 399 -15.96 27.98 10.70
C ASP A 399 -14.56 28.25 10.14
N LYS A 400 -13.58 28.14 11.02
CA LYS A 400 -12.14 28.23 10.72
C LYS A 400 -11.43 27.04 11.37
N LEU A 401 -11.46 25.92 10.67
CA LEU A 401 -10.94 24.64 11.17
C LEU A 401 -9.42 24.52 10.98
N PRO A 402 -8.72 23.78 11.84
CA PRO A 402 -7.35 23.36 11.57
C PRO A 402 -7.32 22.34 10.43
N ALA A 403 -6.20 22.30 9.69
CA ALA A 403 -6.02 21.35 8.61
C ALA A 403 -4.67 20.65 8.65
N LEU A 404 -4.61 19.49 8.02
CA LEU A 404 -3.42 18.66 7.88
C LEU A 404 -3.18 18.36 6.41
N LEU A 405 -1.99 18.66 5.91
CA LEU A 405 -1.49 18.06 4.69
C LEU A 405 -0.92 16.69 5.03
N TYR A 406 -1.41 15.68 4.35
CA TYR A 406 -0.89 14.32 4.45
C TYR A 406 -0.10 13.98 3.18
N ILE A 407 1.20 13.72 3.33
CA ILE A 407 2.11 13.42 2.23
C ILE A 407 2.50 11.95 2.30
N HIS A 408 2.29 11.24 1.18
CA HIS A 408 2.63 9.80 1.08
C HIS A 408 4.14 9.57 0.99
N GLY A 409 4.54 8.32 1.22
CA GLY A 409 5.91 7.86 1.04
C GLY A 409 6.23 7.49 -0.41
N GLY A 410 7.46 7.08 -0.65
CA GLY A 410 7.92 6.66 -1.96
C GLY A 410 9.39 7.03 -2.19
N PRO A 411 9.69 7.99 -3.13
CA PRO A 411 8.87 9.13 -3.64
C PRO A 411 7.69 8.78 -4.52
N GLY A 412 7.79 7.82 -5.43
CA GLY A 412 6.76 7.47 -6.40
C GLY A 412 5.49 6.79 -5.87
N GLY A 413 5.07 7.05 -4.63
CA GLY A 413 3.82 6.53 -4.07
C GLY A 413 2.56 7.17 -4.65
N GLN A 414 1.40 6.79 -4.12
CA GLN A 414 0.11 7.39 -4.44
C GLN A 414 -0.83 7.28 -3.23
N THR A 415 -1.43 8.39 -2.81
CA THR A 415 -2.58 8.34 -1.92
C THR A 415 -3.82 7.96 -2.73
N ARG A 416 -4.57 6.97 -2.22
CA ARG A 416 -5.74 6.39 -2.89
C ARG A 416 -7.00 6.54 -2.04
N LEU A 417 -8.17 6.38 -2.65
CA LEU A 417 -9.48 6.44 -1.98
C LEU A 417 -9.75 5.21 -1.09
N ASN A 418 -8.80 4.88 -0.22
CA ASN A 418 -8.91 3.77 0.71
C ASN A 418 -9.34 4.24 2.11
N TYR A 419 -9.99 3.35 2.86
CA TYR A 419 -10.21 3.57 4.28
C TYR A 419 -8.88 3.65 5.03
N THR A 420 -8.75 4.67 5.87
CA THR A 420 -7.58 4.88 6.72
C THR A 420 -8.04 5.28 8.12
N ASP A 421 -7.81 4.41 9.11
CA ASP A 421 -8.19 4.66 10.51
C ASP A 421 -7.70 6.02 11.01
N ARG A 422 -6.46 6.40 10.68
CA ARG A 422 -5.84 7.66 11.09
C ARG A 422 -6.53 8.88 10.47
N ILE A 423 -6.81 8.86 9.16
CA ILE A 423 -7.50 9.99 8.50
C ILE A 423 -8.90 10.15 9.09
N GLN A 424 -9.66 9.06 9.24
CA GLN A 424 -10.98 9.10 9.85
C GLN A 424 -10.92 9.63 11.29
N TYR A 425 -9.91 9.23 12.06
CA TYR A 425 -9.68 9.71 13.43
C TYR A 425 -9.44 11.21 13.49
N TRP A 426 -8.54 11.76 12.67
CA TRP A 426 -8.26 13.20 12.66
C TRP A 426 -9.47 14.02 12.20
N VAL A 427 -10.17 13.55 11.17
CA VAL A 427 -11.38 14.24 10.70
C VAL A 427 -12.50 14.19 11.75
N ASN A 428 -12.69 13.06 12.41
CA ASN A 428 -13.64 12.93 13.53
C ASN A 428 -13.30 13.89 14.69
N HIS A 429 -12.02 14.24 14.85
CA HIS A 429 -11.55 15.22 15.82
C HIS A 429 -11.52 16.65 15.29
N GLY A 430 -12.13 16.91 14.15
CA GLY A 430 -12.37 18.27 13.63
C GLY A 430 -11.24 18.84 12.77
N TYR A 431 -10.35 18.02 12.25
CA TYR A 431 -9.34 18.42 11.27
C TYR A 431 -9.88 18.25 9.85
N VAL A 432 -9.56 19.18 8.97
CA VAL A 432 -9.61 18.96 7.52
C VAL A 432 -8.33 18.25 7.12
N VAL A 433 -8.39 17.18 6.34
CA VAL A 433 -7.21 16.46 5.85
C VAL A 433 -7.17 16.54 4.33
N LEU A 434 -6.06 17.02 3.78
CA LEU A 434 -5.78 17.00 2.36
C LEU A 434 -4.61 16.05 2.10
N ALA A 435 -4.90 14.89 1.52
CA ALA A 435 -3.92 13.90 1.14
C ALA A 435 -3.45 14.20 -0.30
N VAL A 436 -2.23 14.70 -0.42
CA VAL A 436 -1.70 15.25 -1.67
C VAL A 436 -0.99 14.17 -2.47
N ASN A 437 -1.26 14.11 -3.78
CA ASN A 437 -0.47 13.39 -4.77
C ASN A 437 0.38 14.44 -5.52
N ASN A 438 1.47 14.88 -4.91
CA ASN A 438 2.41 15.84 -5.51
C ASN A 438 3.01 15.26 -6.81
N ARG A 439 3.62 16.10 -7.65
CA ARG A 439 4.40 15.61 -8.79
C ARG A 439 5.37 14.51 -8.35
N GLY A 440 5.63 13.53 -9.22
CA GLY A 440 6.33 12.29 -8.86
C GLY A 440 5.42 11.17 -8.36
N SER A 441 4.15 11.45 -8.03
CA SER A 441 3.21 10.39 -7.64
C SER A 441 2.85 9.49 -8.82
N SER A 442 2.77 8.17 -8.56
CA SER A 442 2.33 7.19 -9.56
C SER A 442 0.85 7.33 -9.91
N GLY A 443 0.45 6.75 -11.06
CA GLY A 443 -0.95 6.65 -11.48
C GLY A 443 -1.48 7.86 -12.26
N TYR A 444 -0.69 8.91 -12.47
CA TYR A 444 -1.09 10.14 -13.17
C TYR A 444 -0.35 10.36 -14.49
N GLY A 445 0.24 9.31 -15.05
CA GLY A 445 0.99 9.32 -16.30
C GLY A 445 2.50 9.47 -16.11
N LYS A 446 3.26 9.07 -17.15
CA LYS A 446 4.72 9.06 -17.15
C LYS A 446 5.32 10.46 -16.94
N THR A 447 4.76 11.48 -17.61
CA THR A 447 5.23 12.87 -17.50
C THR A 447 5.05 13.40 -16.08
N PHE A 448 3.92 13.11 -15.44
CA PHE A 448 3.66 13.51 -14.06
C PHE A 448 4.58 12.77 -13.07
N TYR A 449 4.81 11.47 -13.29
CA TYR A 449 5.67 10.62 -12.47
C TYR A 449 7.13 11.11 -12.45
N LYS A 450 7.64 11.58 -13.60
CA LYS A 450 9.02 12.08 -13.74
C LYS A 450 9.20 13.56 -13.41
N ALA A 451 8.13 14.26 -13.05
CA ALA A 451 8.17 15.72 -12.91
C ALA A 451 9.01 16.23 -11.71
N ASP A 452 9.32 15.34 -10.76
CA ASP A 452 10.17 15.62 -9.58
C ASP A 452 11.59 15.05 -9.70
N ASP A 453 11.94 14.31 -10.75
CA ASP A 453 13.29 13.77 -10.97
C ASP A 453 14.33 14.88 -10.73
N LEU A 454 15.27 14.62 -9.81
CA LEU A 454 16.34 15.54 -9.37
C LEU A 454 15.86 16.85 -8.72
N LYS A 455 14.55 17.04 -8.50
CA LYS A 455 13.94 18.27 -7.94
C LYS A 455 13.23 18.05 -6.59
N HIS A 456 13.55 16.95 -5.93
CA HIS A 456 13.00 16.60 -4.62
C HIS A 456 13.33 17.65 -3.56
N GLY A 457 12.33 18.01 -2.74
CA GLY A 457 12.44 19.09 -1.75
C GLY A 457 12.40 20.50 -2.34
N ASP A 458 12.13 20.63 -3.64
CA ASP A 458 11.96 21.89 -4.35
C ASP A 458 10.60 21.92 -5.08
N ALA A 459 10.49 21.22 -6.22
CA ALA A 459 9.29 21.30 -7.05
C ALA A 459 8.08 20.61 -6.38
N ASP A 460 8.28 19.46 -5.78
CA ASP A 460 7.28 18.70 -5.01
C ASP A 460 6.90 19.42 -3.69
N LEU A 461 7.86 20.10 -3.04
CA LEU A 461 7.58 20.94 -1.88
C LEU A 461 6.71 22.15 -2.27
N LYS A 462 6.94 22.75 -3.43
CA LYS A 462 6.09 23.83 -3.94
C LYS A 462 4.66 23.38 -4.22
N ASP A 463 4.43 22.10 -4.62
CA ASP A 463 3.10 21.53 -4.73
C ASP A 463 2.41 21.44 -3.35
N CYS A 464 3.16 21.08 -2.30
CA CYS A 464 2.66 21.10 -0.92
C CYS A 464 2.27 22.50 -0.46
N ILE A 465 3.07 23.53 -0.82
CA ILE A 465 2.76 24.94 -0.52
C ILE A 465 1.50 25.40 -1.28
N ALA A 466 1.38 25.06 -2.57
CA ALA A 466 0.20 25.36 -3.35
C ALA A 466 -1.07 24.68 -2.78
N SER A 467 -0.93 23.47 -2.22
CA SER A 467 -2.03 22.77 -1.56
C SER A 467 -2.53 23.48 -0.30
N LYS A 468 -1.63 24.14 0.45
CA LYS A 468 -2.00 25.02 1.57
C LYS A 468 -2.85 26.19 1.10
N GLU A 469 -2.47 26.85 0.01
CA GLU A 469 -3.25 27.94 -0.57
C GLU A 469 -4.66 27.48 -0.99
N PHE A 470 -4.75 26.28 -1.60
CA PHE A 470 -6.05 25.67 -1.90
C PHE A 470 -6.91 25.53 -0.63
N LEU A 471 -6.35 24.99 0.46
CA LEU A 471 -7.08 24.84 1.73
C LEU A 471 -7.58 26.17 2.29
N ILE A 472 -6.76 27.22 2.27
CA ILE A 472 -7.12 28.56 2.73
C ILE A 472 -8.29 29.11 1.89
N ASN A 473 -8.24 28.93 0.58
CA ASN A 473 -9.23 29.40 -0.38
C ASN A 473 -10.58 28.68 -0.26
N THR A 474 -10.67 27.54 0.43
CA THR A 474 -11.95 26.89 0.76
C THR A 474 -12.83 27.74 1.67
N GLY A 475 -12.23 28.69 2.39
CA GLY A 475 -12.91 29.63 3.29
C GLY A 475 -13.23 29.07 4.69
N TYR A 476 -13.16 27.76 4.91
CA TYR A 476 -13.42 27.12 6.21
C TYR A 476 -12.16 26.63 6.94
N VAL A 477 -10.97 26.81 6.36
CA VAL A 477 -9.69 26.47 7.00
C VAL A 477 -9.03 27.76 7.54
N ALA A 478 -8.45 27.68 8.74
CA ALA A 478 -7.66 28.76 9.33
C ALA A 478 -6.24 28.74 8.75
N ALA A 479 -5.80 29.85 8.16
CA ALA A 479 -4.51 29.95 7.47
C ALA A 479 -3.29 29.70 8.38
N ASP A 480 -3.41 30.06 9.66
CA ASP A 480 -2.38 29.89 10.71
C ASP A 480 -2.42 28.54 11.44
N LYS A 481 -3.38 27.65 11.05
CA LYS A 481 -3.63 26.35 11.72
C LYS A 481 -3.48 25.18 10.75
N ILE A 482 -2.48 25.21 9.90
CA ILE A 482 -2.20 24.15 8.92
C ILE A 482 -0.90 23.46 9.30
N GLY A 483 -0.98 22.15 9.58
CA GLY A 483 0.16 21.26 9.82
C GLY A 483 0.48 20.43 8.59
N ILE A 484 1.74 19.92 8.53
CA ILE A 484 2.19 18.98 7.51
C ILE A 484 2.61 17.68 8.18
N MET A 485 2.23 16.53 7.60
CA MET A 485 2.55 15.22 8.14
C MET A 485 2.80 14.19 7.05
N GLY A 486 3.66 13.22 7.35
CA GLY A 486 3.96 12.14 6.41
C GLY A 486 4.93 11.12 6.97
N GLY A 487 5.10 10.02 6.25
CA GLY A 487 6.01 8.94 6.60
C GLY A 487 7.00 8.64 5.48
N SER A 488 8.21 8.16 5.84
CA SER A 488 9.24 7.82 4.86
C SER A 488 9.61 9.05 4.01
N TYR A 489 9.45 8.99 2.70
CA TYR A 489 9.58 10.17 1.84
C TYR A 489 8.62 11.30 2.25
N GLY A 490 7.38 10.99 2.64
CA GLY A 490 6.46 12.01 3.20
C GLY A 490 7.00 12.65 4.47
N GLY A 491 7.72 11.90 5.30
CA GLY A 491 8.46 12.42 6.47
C GLY A 491 9.63 13.32 6.08
N TYR A 492 10.34 12.99 4.99
CA TYR A 492 11.31 13.88 4.37
C TYR A 492 10.65 15.21 3.96
N MET A 493 9.52 15.15 3.28
CA MET A 493 8.76 16.34 2.88
C MET A 493 8.34 17.21 4.06
N VAL A 494 7.99 16.61 5.20
CA VAL A 494 7.74 17.35 6.45
C VAL A 494 8.97 18.12 6.88
N MET A 495 10.12 17.45 6.93
CA MET A 495 11.37 18.11 7.37
C MET A 495 11.88 19.12 6.36
N ALA A 496 11.72 18.85 5.05
CA ALA A 496 12.04 19.79 3.98
C ALA A 496 11.16 21.06 4.07
N ALA A 497 9.85 20.90 4.32
CA ALA A 497 8.95 22.03 4.53
C ALA A 497 9.37 22.90 5.73
N LEU A 498 9.72 22.28 6.85
CA LEU A 498 10.13 23.02 8.05
C LEU A 498 11.52 23.68 7.91
N ALA A 499 12.43 23.10 7.13
CA ALA A 499 13.77 23.62 6.95
C ALA A 499 13.89 24.61 5.77
N PHE A 500 13.19 24.37 4.66
CA PHE A 500 13.34 25.16 3.43
C PHE A 500 12.23 26.20 3.22
N ALA A 501 11.09 26.00 3.91
CA ALA A 501 9.93 26.91 3.90
C ALA A 501 9.36 27.10 5.32
N PRO A 502 10.17 27.63 6.28
CA PRO A 502 9.88 27.56 7.73
C PRO A 502 8.63 28.34 8.17
N ASP A 503 8.12 29.24 7.34
CA ASP A 503 6.93 30.04 7.66
C ASP A 503 5.62 29.46 7.10
N GLU A 504 5.70 28.37 6.30
CA GLU A 504 4.54 27.87 5.60
C GLU A 504 3.60 27.06 6.50
N PHE A 505 4.12 26.22 7.36
CA PHE A 505 3.34 25.32 8.19
C PHE A 505 3.51 25.61 9.68
N ALA A 506 2.44 25.45 10.45
CA ALA A 506 2.47 25.74 11.88
C ALA A 506 3.16 24.63 12.70
N VAL A 507 3.08 23.37 12.25
CA VAL A 507 3.68 22.20 12.91
C VAL A 507 4.04 21.12 11.90
N GLY A 508 4.98 20.22 12.26
CA GLY A 508 5.32 19.02 11.51
C GLY A 508 5.09 17.73 12.29
N VAL A 509 4.65 16.68 11.60
CA VAL A 509 4.55 15.31 12.13
C VAL A 509 5.34 14.38 11.22
N ASN A 510 6.48 13.94 11.67
CA ASN A 510 7.42 13.11 10.91
C ASN A 510 7.41 11.67 11.40
N TYR A 511 7.01 10.74 10.54
CA TYR A 511 7.14 9.31 10.74
C TYR A 511 8.35 8.80 9.96
N PHE A 512 9.44 8.43 10.63
CA PHE A 512 10.65 7.81 10.07
C PHE A 512 11.08 8.43 8.72
N GLY A 513 11.13 9.75 8.64
CA GLY A 513 11.47 10.46 7.40
C GLY A 513 12.98 10.60 7.19
N VAL A 514 13.40 10.57 5.92
CA VAL A 514 14.77 10.84 5.53
C VAL A 514 15.14 12.28 5.86
N THR A 515 16.32 12.50 6.46
CA THR A 515 16.84 13.85 6.79
C THR A 515 18.20 14.12 6.18
N ASN A 516 18.92 13.08 5.76
CA ASN A 516 20.25 13.17 5.14
C ASN A 516 20.35 12.23 3.93
N TRP A 517 20.09 12.75 2.74
CA TRP A 517 20.12 11.98 1.49
C TRP A 517 21.48 11.37 1.17
N LEU A 518 22.59 12.01 1.57
CA LEU A 518 23.93 11.46 1.37
C LEU A 518 24.10 10.12 2.11
N ARG A 519 23.64 10.06 3.36
CA ARG A 519 23.70 8.84 4.16
C ARG A 519 22.70 7.81 3.63
N THR A 520 21.46 8.21 3.46
CA THR A 520 20.40 7.28 3.05
C THR A 520 20.76 6.57 1.75
N LEU A 521 21.22 7.28 0.72
CA LEU A 521 21.61 6.67 -0.55
C LEU A 521 22.88 5.81 -0.47
N ARG A 522 23.81 6.09 0.47
CA ARG A 522 24.96 5.23 0.73
C ARG A 522 24.63 4.01 1.57
N SER A 523 23.59 4.07 2.38
CA SER A 523 23.15 2.98 3.26
C SER A 523 21.98 2.16 2.71
N ILE A 524 21.70 2.25 1.40
CA ILE A 524 20.71 1.44 0.73
C ILE A 524 20.96 -0.03 1.08
N PRO A 525 19.93 -0.78 1.56
CA PRO A 525 20.04 -2.19 1.85
C PRO A 525 20.59 -2.99 0.66
N ALA A 526 21.44 -3.97 0.91
CA ALA A 526 22.07 -4.73 -0.18
C ALA A 526 21.06 -5.36 -1.13
N TRP A 527 19.90 -5.79 -0.63
CA TRP A 527 18.83 -6.39 -1.43
C TRP A 527 18.06 -5.38 -2.33
N TRP A 528 18.42 -4.09 -2.31
CA TRP A 528 17.94 -3.08 -3.25
C TRP A 528 18.94 -2.80 -4.38
N GLU A 529 20.00 -3.56 -4.52
CA GLU A 529 21.05 -3.32 -5.53
C GLU A 529 20.50 -3.18 -6.94
N ALA A 530 19.55 -4.04 -7.34
CA ALA A 530 18.89 -3.97 -8.65
C ALA A 530 18.16 -2.62 -8.91
N SER A 531 17.78 -1.90 -7.85
CA SER A 531 17.12 -0.59 -7.94
C SER A 531 18.04 0.58 -7.60
N ARG A 532 19.30 0.35 -7.22
CA ARG A 532 20.23 1.42 -6.78
C ARG A 532 20.42 2.49 -7.83
N ASN A 533 20.71 2.08 -9.06
CA ASN A 533 20.93 3.02 -10.17
C ASN A 533 19.66 3.83 -10.50
N ALA A 534 18.50 3.19 -10.40
CA ALA A 534 17.21 3.84 -10.58
C ALA A 534 17.00 4.95 -9.54
N LEU A 535 17.27 4.65 -8.26
CA LEU A 535 17.21 5.65 -7.19
C LEU A 535 18.22 6.77 -7.38
N TYR A 536 19.44 6.48 -7.83
CA TYR A 536 20.45 7.49 -8.11
C TYR A 536 20.07 8.39 -9.29
N THR A 537 19.41 7.86 -10.31
CA THR A 537 18.92 8.64 -11.45
C THR A 537 17.81 9.60 -11.02
N GLU A 538 16.92 9.16 -10.16
CA GLU A 538 15.79 9.95 -9.66
C GLU A 538 16.21 10.98 -8.61
N LEU A 539 16.99 10.58 -7.60
CA LEU A 539 17.32 11.41 -6.43
C LEU A 539 18.65 12.15 -6.56
N GLY A 540 19.61 11.55 -7.30
CA GLY A 540 21.00 11.97 -7.42
C GLY A 540 21.97 10.91 -6.89
N ASN A 541 23.16 10.82 -7.48
CA ASN A 541 24.20 9.88 -7.08
C ASN A 541 25.06 10.48 -5.96
N PRO A 542 25.19 9.85 -4.77
CA PRO A 542 25.92 10.40 -3.64
C PRO A 542 27.43 10.58 -3.90
N GLU A 543 28.00 9.94 -4.94
CA GLU A 543 29.40 10.08 -5.29
C GLU A 543 29.67 11.25 -6.26
N THR A 544 28.73 11.57 -7.17
CA THR A 544 28.88 12.64 -8.16
C THR A 544 28.08 13.88 -7.83
N ASP A 545 26.91 13.74 -7.16
CA ASP A 545 25.95 14.80 -6.90
C ASP A 545 25.89 15.21 -5.43
N SER A 546 26.99 15.00 -4.68
CA SER A 546 27.05 15.18 -3.23
C SER A 546 26.59 16.56 -2.75
N LEU A 547 26.93 17.64 -3.48
CA LEU A 547 26.50 19.01 -3.14
C LEU A 547 24.98 19.18 -3.35
N ALA A 548 24.42 18.63 -4.42
CA ALA A 548 22.98 18.69 -4.67
C ALA A 548 22.20 17.92 -3.58
N LEU A 549 22.68 16.74 -3.20
CA LEU A 549 22.09 15.95 -2.11
C LEU A 549 22.24 16.62 -0.74
N TYR A 550 23.37 17.27 -0.47
CA TYR A 550 23.56 18.10 0.72
C TYR A 550 22.48 19.20 0.80
N ASN A 551 22.28 19.93 -0.29
CA ASN A 551 21.29 21.02 -0.36
C ASN A 551 19.84 20.55 -0.25
N LYS A 552 19.55 19.28 -0.54
CA LYS A 552 18.23 18.65 -0.39
C LYS A 552 18.02 17.99 1.00
N SER A 553 19.05 17.95 1.85
CA SER A 553 19.02 17.25 3.14
C SER A 553 18.64 18.20 4.28
N PRO A 554 17.43 18.11 4.85
CA PRO A 554 16.94 19.01 5.89
C PRO A 554 17.85 19.09 7.13
N LEU A 555 18.57 18.01 7.44
CA LEU A 555 19.48 17.94 8.58
C LEU A 555 20.51 19.10 8.59
N PHE A 556 21.08 19.41 7.42
CA PHE A 556 22.11 20.46 7.32
C PHE A 556 21.55 21.88 7.43
N PHE A 557 20.23 22.00 7.30
CA PHE A 557 19.49 23.26 7.40
C PHE A 557 18.57 23.31 8.64
N ALA A 558 18.78 22.43 9.61
CA ALA A 558 17.99 22.37 10.83
C ALA A 558 17.99 23.70 11.63
N HIS A 559 18.99 24.54 11.44
CA HIS A 559 19.07 25.89 12.03
C HIS A 559 18.00 26.86 11.49
N GLN A 560 17.37 26.56 10.36
CA GLN A 560 16.28 27.37 9.78
C GLN A 560 14.90 26.95 10.31
N ILE A 561 14.79 25.78 10.94
CA ILE A 561 13.53 25.32 11.52
C ILE A 561 13.12 26.23 12.66
N THR A 562 11.89 26.75 12.61
CA THR A 562 11.31 27.64 13.62
C THR A 562 10.06 27.05 14.29
N LYS A 563 9.47 25.99 13.72
CA LYS A 563 8.20 25.43 14.16
C LYS A 563 8.39 24.14 14.96
N PRO A 564 7.49 23.86 15.91
CA PRO A 564 7.53 22.59 16.65
C PRO A 564 7.22 21.40 15.75
N PHE A 565 7.82 20.26 16.06
CA PHE A 565 7.51 19.01 15.36
C PHE A 565 7.64 17.79 16.28
N ILE A 566 7.00 16.70 15.87
CA ILE A 566 7.09 15.39 16.52
C ILE A 566 7.67 14.36 15.55
N VAL A 567 8.53 13.48 16.05
CA VAL A 567 9.17 12.40 15.28
C VAL A 567 8.85 11.05 15.88
N PHE A 568 8.46 10.11 15.03
CA PHE A 568 8.28 8.71 15.37
C PHE A 568 9.27 7.86 14.57
N GLN A 569 9.94 6.91 15.23
CA GLN A 569 10.97 6.06 14.61
C GLN A 569 10.86 4.62 15.11
N GLY A 570 11.03 3.64 14.21
CA GLY A 570 11.28 2.24 14.58
C GLY A 570 12.79 1.99 14.71
N ALA A 571 13.23 1.37 15.80
CA ALA A 571 14.66 1.14 16.03
C ALA A 571 15.28 0.11 15.07
N ASN A 572 14.47 -0.79 14.50
CA ASN A 572 14.89 -1.84 13.57
C ASN A 572 14.71 -1.44 12.10
N ASP A 573 14.45 -0.16 11.80
CA ASP A 573 14.21 0.33 10.44
C ASP A 573 15.45 0.16 9.55
N PRO A 574 15.40 -0.71 8.51
CA PRO A 574 16.55 -0.92 7.62
C PRO A 574 16.60 0.06 6.44
N ARG A 575 15.54 0.84 6.21
CA ARG A 575 15.39 1.77 5.07
C ARG A 575 15.80 3.18 5.45
N VAL A 576 15.23 3.68 6.56
CA VAL A 576 15.55 4.98 7.13
C VAL A 576 16.11 4.74 8.54
N LEU A 577 17.41 4.72 8.63
CA LEU A 577 18.10 4.36 9.86
C LEU A 577 17.71 5.31 11.00
N GLN A 578 17.61 4.80 12.23
CA GLN A 578 17.25 5.61 13.41
C GLN A 578 18.12 6.88 13.56
N ILE A 579 19.38 6.81 13.14
CA ILE A 579 20.30 7.96 13.19
C ILE A 579 19.80 9.18 12.40
N GLU A 580 18.96 8.99 11.36
CA GLU A 580 18.33 10.09 10.61
C GLU A 580 17.43 10.92 11.54
N SER A 581 16.65 10.25 12.38
CA SER A 581 15.79 10.88 13.38
C SER A 581 16.58 11.43 14.57
N ASP A 582 17.58 10.69 15.07
CA ASP A 582 18.40 11.12 16.22
C ASP A 582 19.10 12.46 15.94
N GLU A 583 19.71 12.60 14.76
CA GLU A 583 20.50 13.81 14.42
C GLU A 583 19.61 15.04 14.18
N ILE A 584 18.47 14.90 13.46
CA ILE A 584 17.59 16.05 13.22
C ILE A 584 16.95 16.54 14.51
N VAL A 585 16.58 15.62 15.42
CA VAL A 585 16.06 15.95 16.75
C VAL A 585 17.10 16.67 17.58
N ALA A 586 18.34 16.16 17.62
CA ALA A 586 19.44 16.80 18.34
C ALA A 586 19.74 18.20 17.79
N ALA A 587 19.82 18.35 16.46
CA ALA A 587 20.08 19.64 15.82
C ALA A 587 18.97 20.66 16.13
N ALA A 588 17.70 20.27 16.04
CA ALA A 588 16.59 21.16 16.35
C ALA A 588 16.56 21.57 17.84
N ARG A 589 16.80 20.63 18.77
CA ARG A 589 16.89 20.94 20.21
C ARG A 589 18.03 21.91 20.52
N ASN A 590 19.19 21.77 19.86
CA ASN A 590 20.31 22.70 20.01
C ASN A 590 19.96 24.11 19.52
N ASN A 591 18.99 24.25 18.63
CA ASN A 591 18.42 25.51 18.16
C ASN A 591 17.21 25.98 18.99
N ASN A 592 16.96 25.38 20.16
CA ASN A 592 15.83 25.67 21.05
C ASN A 592 14.44 25.43 20.42
N ILE A 593 14.34 24.56 19.44
CA ILE A 593 13.06 24.17 18.86
C ILE A 593 12.41 23.07 19.70
N THR A 594 11.11 23.19 19.92
CA THR A 594 10.35 22.15 20.64
C THR A 594 10.19 20.92 19.77
N VAL A 595 10.76 19.79 20.23
CA VAL A 595 10.69 18.50 19.53
C VAL A 595 10.26 17.41 20.48
N GLU A 596 9.18 16.71 20.14
CA GLU A 596 8.82 15.43 20.73
C GLU A 596 9.42 14.30 19.90
N TYR A 597 9.99 13.29 20.54
CA TYR A 597 10.66 12.18 19.87
C TYR A 597 10.31 10.85 20.53
N ILE A 598 9.75 9.93 19.77
CA ILE A 598 9.30 8.62 20.24
C ILE A 598 9.93 7.54 19.38
N VAL A 599 10.67 6.63 20.02
CA VAL A 599 11.30 5.48 19.36
C VAL A 599 10.60 4.21 19.85
N PHE A 600 10.19 3.38 18.90
CA PHE A 600 9.64 2.05 19.17
C PHE A 600 10.75 1.01 18.97
N PRO A 601 11.26 0.37 20.04
CA PRO A 601 12.44 -0.49 19.98
C PRO A 601 12.20 -1.81 19.24
N ASP A 602 10.95 -2.16 19.00
CA ASP A 602 10.47 -3.41 18.45
C ASP A 602 9.71 -3.25 17.11
N GLU A 603 9.93 -2.12 16.41
CA GLU A 603 9.34 -1.81 15.11
C GLU A 603 10.42 -1.49 14.07
N GLY A 604 10.08 -1.71 12.80
CA GLY A 604 10.91 -1.37 11.63
C GLY A 604 10.39 -0.16 10.87
N HIS A 605 10.44 -0.23 9.51
CA HIS A 605 9.92 0.81 8.62
C HIS A 605 8.39 0.76 8.54
N GLY A 606 7.73 1.34 9.54
CA GLY A 606 6.29 1.24 9.80
C GLY A 606 6.02 0.47 11.09
N PHE A 607 4.83 0.68 11.66
CA PHE A 607 4.48 0.07 12.95
C PHE A 607 3.50 -1.09 12.73
N SER A 608 3.97 -2.29 13.02
CA SER A 608 3.21 -3.53 12.86
C SER A 608 2.26 -3.79 14.03
N LYS A 609 2.67 -3.41 15.25
CA LYS A 609 1.93 -3.67 16.48
C LYS A 609 0.80 -2.64 16.68
N LYS A 610 -0.41 -3.13 16.99
CA LYS A 610 -1.57 -2.26 17.24
C LYS A 610 -1.31 -1.27 18.38
N VAL A 611 -0.64 -1.69 19.46
CA VAL A 611 -0.36 -0.84 20.62
C VAL A 611 0.52 0.36 20.23
N ASN A 612 1.56 0.14 19.43
CA ASN A 612 2.46 1.20 18.96
C ASN A 612 1.75 2.16 18.00
N ASN A 613 0.88 1.63 17.12
CA ASN A 613 0.05 2.46 16.25
C ASN A 613 -0.94 3.34 17.02
N ILE A 614 -1.55 2.81 18.10
CA ILE A 614 -2.45 3.56 18.98
C ILE A 614 -1.66 4.69 19.66
N GLU A 615 -0.52 4.38 20.26
CA GLU A 615 0.33 5.37 20.94
C GLU A 615 0.79 6.47 19.98
N ALA A 616 1.34 6.11 18.83
CA ALA A 616 1.79 7.08 17.82
C ALA A 616 0.66 8.00 17.37
N SER A 617 -0.54 7.45 17.10
CA SER A 617 -1.68 8.25 16.64
C SER A 617 -2.27 9.13 17.74
N GLN A 618 -2.29 8.64 19.00
CA GLN A 618 -2.73 9.41 20.16
C GLN A 618 -1.77 10.59 20.41
N LYS A 619 -0.47 10.33 20.43
CA LYS A 619 0.56 11.36 20.59
C LYS A 619 0.52 12.39 19.46
N THR A 620 0.24 11.95 18.24
CA THR A 620 0.03 12.86 17.10
C THR A 620 -1.16 13.81 17.37
N LEU A 621 -2.32 13.30 17.82
CA LEU A 621 -3.47 14.16 18.07
C LEU A 621 -3.21 15.12 19.24
N GLU A 622 -2.63 14.64 20.35
CA GLU A 622 -2.25 15.46 21.51
C GLU A 622 -1.33 16.61 21.08
N PHE A 623 -0.32 16.31 20.25
CA PHE A 623 0.61 17.31 19.71
C PHE A 623 -0.10 18.32 18.81
N LEU A 624 -0.94 17.85 17.87
CA LEU A 624 -1.68 18.70 16.95
C LEU A 624 -2.68 19.60 17.70
N ASP A 625 -3.41 19.07 18.67
CA ASP A 625 -4.40 19.84 19.46
C ASP A 625 -3.70 20.95 20.25
N LYS A 626 -2.55 20.67 20.84
CA LYS A 626 -1.74 21.65 21.59
C LYS A 626 -1.32 22.83 20.70
N TYR A 627 -0.84 22.59 19.49
CA TYR A 627 -0.24 23.65 18.66
C TYR A 627 -1.20 24.25 17.63
N LEU A 628 -2.23 23.54 17.19
CA LEU A 628 -3.18 24.03 16.20
C LEU A 628 -4.52 24.48 16.80
N LYS A 629 -4.90 23.93 17.99
CA LYS A 629 -6.15 24.32 18.66
C LYS A 629 -5.91 25.12 19.96
N GLY A 630 -4.72 25.02 20.54
CA GLY A 630 -4.38 25.69 21.80
C GLY A 630 -5.02 25.02 23.04
N SER A 631 -5.28 23.70 22.95
CA SER A 631 -5.96 22.92 24.01
C SER A 631 -5.05 21.84 24.61
#